data_3b97d72685d51f2f90de8516e5a6e9fd
#
_entry.id   3b97d72685d51f2f90de8516e5a6e9fd
#
_cell.length_a   1.000
_cell.length_b   1.000
_cell.length_c   1.000
_cell.angle_alpha   90.00
_cell.angle_beta   90.00
_cell.angle_gamma   90.00
#
_symmetry.space_group_name_H-M   'P 1'
#
loop_
_entity.id
_entity.type
_entity.pdbx_description
1 polymer ?
#
loop_
_entity_poly.entity_id
_entity_poly.type
_entity_poly.pdbx_seq_one_letter_code
_entity_poly.pdbx_strand_id
1 'polypeptide(L)'
;MVVNIGLYAFKVTCEQQLTSTIDSIYGDASAPDNPADFEVKVVSPSFLRRFIRPQMSFYCDQHSPFKPLPASQAYAILEWGMNWCIATHDHTRLLVHAAVLVKNDQAIIFPALPGSGKSTLTAYMALSGWSLYSDEMAIIDLKSGLVSPLYRPVCLKNDSIDLVKKWFPDSVFTSTWKDTHKGDVAHLKASSWSRYTQYTPTEIVAVIFPKYILNSDLNIYSLNQLQAFETLSKNAFNYGVLGRLGFNVVNKIIKRAALFEIEFGDLRDVEAFLSEDIIK
;
A
#
# COMPACT_ATOMS: atom_id res chain seq x y z
N MET A 1 17.63 -2.84 -13.07
CA MET A 1 17.61 -1.64 -12.21
C MET A 1 17.40 -2.05 -10.75
N VAL A 2 17.89 -1.27 -9.79
CA VAL A 2 17.56 -1.49 -8.37
C VAL A 2 16.60 -0.39 -7.92
N VAL A 3 15.47 -0.79 -7.36
CA VAL A 3 14.42 0.10 -6.84
C VAL A 3 14.44 0.00 -5.32
N ASN A 4 14.68 1.13 -4.66
CA ASN A 4 14.62 1.23 -3.20
C ASN A 4 13.20 1.67 -2.79
N ILE A 5 12.61 0.95 -1.85
CA ILE A 5 11.28 1.31 -1.32
C ILE A 5 11.30 1.54 0.20
N GLY A 6 12.47 1.89 0.72
CA GLY A 6 12.72 2.18 2.12
C GLY A 6 13.35 1.00 2.85
N LEU A 7 12.55 0.21 3.54
CA LEU A 7 13.06 -0.97 4.29
C LEU A 7 13.58 -2.10 3.39
N TYR A 8 13.27 -2.06 2.10
CA TYR A 8 13.64 -3.11 1.15
C TYR A 8 14.13 -2.49 -0.16
N ALA A 9 15.03 -3.22 -0.83
CA ALA A 9 15.51 -2.94 -2.16
C ALA A 9 15.25 -4.12 -3.10
N PHE A 10 14.75 -3.83 -4.29
CA PHE A 10 14.41 -4.83 -5.31
C PHE A 10 15.30 -4.65 -6.54
N LYS A 11 16.03 -5.70 -6.92
CA LYS A 11 16.68 -5.77 -8.22
C LYS A 11 15.67 -6.27 -9.24
N VAL A 12 15.18 -5.36 -10.07
CA VAL A 12 14.13 -5.62 -11.06
C VAL A 12 14.74 -5.87 -12.43
N THR A 13 14.44 -7.01 -13.01
CA THR A 13 14.71 -7.35 -14.41
C THR A 13 13.38 -7.41 -15.16
N CYS A 14 13.23 -6.61 -16.22
CA CYS A 14 11.98 -6.54 -16.97
C CYS A 14 12.23 -6.24 -18.45
N GLU A 15 11.19 -6.39 -19.28
CA GLU A 15 11.22 -5.95 -20.67
C GLU A 15 11.22 -4.42 -20.76
N GLN A 16 11.85 -3.88 -21.81
CA GLN A 16 12.08 -2.44 -21.99
C GLN A 16 10.80 -1.58 -21.88
N GLN A 17 9.66 -2.10 -22.32
CA GLN A 17 8.37 -1.39 -22.24
C GLN A 17 7.92 -1.10 -20.80
N LEU A 18 8.32 -1.94 -19.84
CA LEU A 18 7.96 -1.76 -18.42
C LEU A 18 8.90 -0.77 -17.73
N THR A 19 10.13 -0.60 -18.21
CA THR A 19 11.14 0.27 -17.59
C THR A 19 10.65 1.72 -17.46
N SER A 20 10.06 2.30 -18.52
CA SER A 20 9.55 3.68 -18.48
C SER A 20 8.44 3.89 -17.43
N THR A 21 7.59 2.88 -17.22
CA THR A 21 6.55 2.94 -16.18
C THR A 21 7.17 2.86 -14.78
N ILE A 22 8.16 1.98 -14.59
CA ILE A 22 8.89 1.89 -13.31
C ILE A 22 9.60 3.22 -13.03
N ASP A 23 10.25 3.80 -14.03
CA ASP A 23 10.97 5.07 -13.88
C ASP A 23 10.02 6.24 -13.55
N SER A 24 8.80 6.26 -14.09
CA SER A 24 7.83 7.31 -13.77
C SER A 24 7.41 7.31 -12.29
N ILE A 25 7.42 6.14 -11.65
CA ILE A 25 7.04 5.98 -10.24
C ILE A 25 8.25 5.98 -9.32
N TYR A 26 9.28 5.20 -9.65
CA TYR A 26 10.41 4.89 -8.79
C TYR A 26 11.76 5.47 -9.27
N GLY A 27 11.80 6.19 -10.38
CA GLY A 27 13.06 6.66 -10.96
C GLY A 27 13.89 7.50 -10.02
N ASP A 28 13.25 8.28 -9.15
CA ASP A 28 13.91 9.07 -8.09
C ASP A 28 14.41 8.22 -6.90
N ALA A 29 13.94 6.98 -6.75
CA ALA A 29 14.36 6.00 -5.74
C ALA A 29 15.34 4.95 -6.30
N SER A 30 15.82 5.10 -7.53
CA SER A 30 16.76 4.18 -8.15
C SER A 30 18.15 4.28 -7.48
N ALA A 31 18.70 3.12 -7.07
CA ALA A 31 20.00 3.03 -6.42
C ALA A 31 20.77 1.82 -6.96
N PRO A 32 21.37 1.93 -8.17
CA PRO A 32 21.94 0.78 -8.90
C PRO A 32 23.07 0.07 -8.16
N ASP A 33 23.78 0.75 -7.29
CA ASP A 33 24.93 0.21 -6.55
C ASP A 33 24.56 -0.38 -5.17
N ASN A 34 23.30 -0.25 -4.76
CA ASN A 34 22.85 -0.82 -3.48
C ASN A 34 22.61 -2.32 -3.57
N PRO A 35 22.93 -3.10 -2.54
CA PRO A 35 22.51 -4.49 -2.46
C PRO A 35 20.98 -4.57 -2.45
N ALA A 36 20.44 -5.58 -3.12
CA ALA A 36 19.01 -5.84 -3.16
C ALA A 36 18.64 -6.97 -2.20
N ASP A 37 17.52 -6.79 -1.48
CA ASP A 37 16.95 -7.84 -0.63
C ASP A 37 16.27 -8.93 -1.48
N PHE A 38 15.73 -8.54 -2.63
CA PHE A 38 15.00 -9.43 -3.55
C PHE A 38 15.44 -9.25 -4.99
N GLU A 39 15.67 -10.35 -5.71
CA GLU A 39 15.81 -10.33 -7.16
C GLU A 39 14.47 -10.76 -7.80
N VAL A 40 13.87 -9.85 -8.57
CA VAL A 40 12.59 -10.10 -9.22
C VAL A 40 12.68 -9.91 -10.73
N LYS A 41 11.89 -10.71 -11.47
CA LYS A 41 11.83 -10.64 -12.94
C LYS A 41 10.38 -10.57 -13.38
N VAL A 42 10.10 -9.67 -14.34
CA VAL A 42 8.82 -9.59 -15.03
C VAL A 42 9.10 -9.75 -16.53
N VAL A 43 8.94 -10.96 -17.01
CA VAL A 43 9.34 -11.33 -18.38
C VAL A 43 8.30 -12.26 -19.01
N SER A 44 8.33 -12.33 -20.36
CA SER A 44 7.48 -13.29 -21.06
C SER A 44 7.85 -14.74 -20.70
N PRO A 45 6.86 -15.61 -20.39
CA PRO A 45 7.11 -16.98 -19.93
C PRO A 45 7.70 -17.88 -21.02
N SER A 46 7.58 -17.51 -22.29
CA SER A 46 8.17 -18.20 -23.43
C SER A 46 8.32 -17.28 -24.63
N PHE A 47 9.18 -17.66 -25.58
CA PHE A 47 9.37 -16.92 -26.84
C PHE A 47 8.04 -16.74 -27.60
N LEU A 48 7.21 -17.77 -27.69
CA LEU A 48 5.90 -17.70 -28.36
C LEU A 48 4.95 -16.70 -27.69
N ARG A 49 4.92 -16.67 -26.35
CA ARG A 49 4.07 -15.77 -25.55
C ARG A 49 4.54 -14.33 -25.53
N ARG A 50 5.66 -14.03 -26.12
CA ARG A 50 6.12 -12.67 -26.38
C ARG A 50 5.35 -12.01 -27.55
N PHE A 51 4.90 -12.81 -28.53
CA PHE A 51 4.30 -12.31 -29.77
C PHE A 51 2.82 -12.72 -29.93
N ILE A 52 2.46 -13.95 -29.52
CA ILE A 52 1.11 -14.47 -29.66
C ILE A 52 0.39 -14.42 -28.30
N ARG A 53 -0.65 -13.56 -28.19
CA ARG A 53 -1.33 -13.25 -26.93
C ARG A 53 -0.31 -12.96 -25.83
N PRO A 54 0.41 -11.83 -25.93
CA PRO A 54 1.55 -11.52 -25.06
C PRO A 54 1.19 -11.65 -23.59
N GLN A 55 2.05 -12.36 -22.86
CA GLN A 55 1.89 -12.61 -21.43
C GLN A 55 3.19 -12.30 -20.69
N MET A 56 3.05 -11.92 -19.40
CA MET A 56 4.14 -11.70 -18.47
C MET A 56 3.99 -12.59 -17.26
N SER A 57 5.12 -13.09 -16.77
CA SER A 57 5.24 -13.83 -15.52
C SER A 57 6.12 -13.06 -14.56
N PHE A 58 5.76 -13.11 -13.29
CA PHE A 58 6.58 -12.63 -12.20
C PHE A 58 7.40 -13.78 -11.62
N TYR A 59 8.66 -13.52 -11.35
CA TYR A 59 9.57 -14.44 -10.65
C TYR A 59 10.23 -13.70 -9.49
N CYS A 60 10.32 -14.36 -8.35
CA CYS A 60 11.23 -14.02 -7.26
C CYS A 60 12.27 -15.14 -7.21
N ASP A 61 13.54 -14.81 -7.52
CA ASP A 61 14.59 -15.78 -7.81
C ASP A 61 14.15 -16.76 -8.91
N GLN A 62 13.95 -18.02 -8.55
CA GLN A 62 13.49 -19.08 -9.47
C GLN A 62 12.02 -19.44 -9.28
N HIS A 63 11.34 -18.84 -8.31
CA HIS A 63 9.96 -19.15 -7.98
C HIS A 63 8.97 -18.20 -8.67
N SER A 64 7.91 -18.75 -9.28
CA SER A 64 6.82 -17.98 -9.89
C SER A 64 5.53 -18.22 -9.10
N PRO A 65 5.14 -17.28 -8.20
CA PRO A 65 3.97 -17.47 -7.33
C PRO A 65 2.63 -17.27 -8.04
N PHE A 66 2.65 -16.64 -9.23
CA PHE A 66 1.45 -16.25 -9.95
C PHE A 66 1.36 -16.93 -11.31
N LYS A 67 0.13 -17.13 -11.80
CA LYS A 67 -0.09 -17.47 -13.22
C LYS A 67 0.31 -16.29 -14.10
N PRO A 68 0.79 -16.54 -15.33
CA PRO A 68 1.05 -15.49 -16.30
C PRO A 68 -0.19 -14.60 -16.54
N LEU A 69 0.03 -13.29 -16.62
CA LEU A 69 -1.00 -12.30 -16.94
C LEU A 69 -0.79 -11.70 -18.33
N PRO A 70 -1.81 -11.06 -18.93
CA PRO A 70 -1.62 -10.29 -20.17
C PRO A 70 -0.48 -9.28 -20.02
N ALA A 71 0.30 -9.07 -21.08
CA ALA A 71 1.45 -8.15 -21.05
C ALA A 71 1.05 -6.71 -20.69
N SER A 72 -0.19 -6.31 -21.00
CA SER A 72 -0.76 -5.03 -20.56
C SER A 72 -0.84 -4.87 -19.04
N GLN A 73 -0.73 -5.96 -18.26
CA GLN A 73 -0.79 -5.95 -16.79
C GLN A 73 0.60 -6.15 -16.14
N ALA A 74 1.68 -5.96 -16.90
CA ALA A 74 3.05 -6.20 -16.45
C ALA A 74 3.44 -5.37 -15.20
N TYR A 75 3.01 -4.12 -15.12
CA TYR A 75 3.28 -3.29 -13.94
C TYR A 75 2.47 -3.76 -12.73
N ALA A 76 1.20 -4.09 -12.92
CA ALA A 76 0.36 -4.57 -11.82
C ALA A 76 0.91 -5.88 -11.21
N ILE A 77 1.41 -6.81 -12.04
CA ILE A 77 2.02 -8.05 -11.52
C ILE A 77 3.35 -7.78 -10.80
N LEU A 78 4.12 -6.76 -11.21
CA LEU A 78 5.31 -6.31 -10.48
C LEU A 78 4.94 -5.81 -9.09
N GLU A 79 3.96 -4.90 -8.98
CA GLU A 79 3.51 -4.34 -7.71
C GLU A 79 2.98 -5.42 -6.75
N TRP A 80 2.17 -6.36 -7.26
CA TRP A 80 1.70 -7.49 -6.45
C TRP A 80 2.83 -8.42 -6.05
N GLY A 81 3.78 -8.64 -6.94
CA GLY A 81 4.93 -9.48 -6.69
C GLY A 81 5.85 -8.92 -5.60
N MET A 82 6.10 -7.61 -5.62
CA MET A 82 6.89 -6.95 -4.57
C MET A 82 6.19 -7.05 -3.20
N ASN A 83 4.86 -6.85 -3.15
CA ASN A 83 4.09 -7.06 -1.92
C ASN A 83 4.14 -8.52 -1.46
N TRP A 84 4.03 -9.47 -2.39
CA TRP A 84 4.13 -10.89 -2.09
C TRP A 84 5.51 -11.26 -1.52
N CYS A 85 6.60 -10.76 -2.10
CA CYS A 85 7.95 -10.99 -1.58
C CYS A 85 8.07 -10.55 -0.12
N ILE A 86 7.63 -9.34 0.20
CA ILE A 86 7.67 -8.81 1.57
C ILE A 86 6.80 -9.68 2.50
N ALA A 87 5.53 -9.90 2.13
CA ALA A 87 4.58 -10.62 2.97
C ALA A 87 4.99 -12.07 3.25
N THR A 88 5.72 -12.70 2.31
CA THR A 88 6.12 -14.11 2.41
C THR A 88 7.46 -14.29 3.15
N HIS A 89 8.36 -13.30 3.11
CA HIS A 89 9.73 -13.46 3.60
C HIS A 89 10.04 -12.63 4.85
N ASP A 90 9.34 -11.52 5.11
CA ASP A 90 9.57 -10.76 6.35
C ASP A 90 8.72 -11.30 7.50
N HIS A 91 9.38 -12.01 8.41
CA HIS A 91 8.81 -12.48 9.66
C HIS A 91 9.42 -11.75 10.88
N THR A 92 10.15 -10.67 10.66
CA THR A 92 10.77 -9.88 11.72
C THR A 92 9.90 -8.71 12.17
N ARG A 93 8.82 -8.42 11.43
CA ARG A 93 7.86 -7.34 11.65
C ARG A 93 6.43 -7.85 11.52
N LEU A 94 5.47 -7.18 12.14
CA LEU A 94 4.06 -7.43 11.86
C LEU A 94 3.66 -6.69 10.59
N LEU A 95 3.13 -7.43 9.64
CA LEU A 95 2.69 -6.91 8.34
C LEU A 95 1.17 -6.92 8.29
N VAL A 96 0.54 -5.76 8.20
CA VAL A 96 -0.92 -5.62 8.18
C VAL A 96 -1.37 -5.06 6.83
N HIS A 97 -2.39 -5.65 6.23
CA HIS A 97 -3.06 -5.09 5.04
C HIS A 97 -3.83 -3.83 5.45
N ALA A 98 -3.15 -2.71 5.42
CA ALA A 98 -3.68 -1.41 5.81
C ALA A 98 -2.99 -0.29 5.06
N ALA A 99 -3.70 0.81 4.82
CA ALA A 99 -3.06 2.07 4.49
C ALA A 99 -2.51 2.73 5.76
N VAL A 100 -1.48 3.54 5.61
CA VAL A 100 -0.84 4.31 6.69
C VAL A 100 -0.65 5.75 6.24
N LEU A 101 -1.28 6.65 6.98
CA LEU A 101 -1.16 8.09 6.79
C LEU A 101 -0.62 8.73 8.06
N VAL A 102 0.24 9.73 7.90
CA VAL A 102 0.90 10.41 9.02
C VAL A 102 0.73 11.92 8.89
N LYS A 103 0.43 12.57 10.01
CA LYS A 103 0.41 14.02 10.16
C LYS A 103 0.92 14.36 11.57
N ASN A 104 1.73 15.39 11.72
CA ASN A 104 2.33 15.81 12.99
C ASN A 104 3.03 14.64 13.76
N ASP A 105 3.77 13.80 13.05
CA ASP A 105 4.45 12.61 13.60
C ASP A 105 3.51 11.61 14.32
N GLN A 106 2.24 11.58 13.93
CA GLN A 106 1.22 10.68 14.42
C GLN A 106 0.65 9.85 13.28
N ALA A 107 0.71 8.53 13.40
CA ALA A 107 0.24 7.60 12.37
C ALA A 107 -1.19 7.13 12.64
N ILE A 108 -1.98 7.11 11.58
CA ILE A 108 -3.28 6.43 11.54
C ILE A 108 -3.16 5.27 10.56
N ILE A 109 -3.57 4.08 10.99
CA ILE A 109 -3.67 2.92 10.11
C ILE A 109 -5.13 2.65 9.73
N PHE A 110 -5.33 2.30 8.46
CA PHE A 110 -6.64 2.03 7.87
C PHE A 110 -6.70 0.59 7.34
N PRO A 111 -6.90 -0.41 8.22
CA PRO A 111 -7.16 -1.78 7.76
C PRO A 111 -8.53 -1.81 7.10
N ALA A 112 -8.63 -2.44 5.93
CA ALA A 112 -9.91 -2.43 5.23
C ALA A 112 -10.06 -3.60 4.25
N LEU A 113 -11.29 -4.05 4.10
CA LEU A 113 -11.67 -4.99 3.05
C LEU A 113 -11.62 -4.31 1.66
N PRO A 114 -11.41 -5.08 0.60
CA PRO A 114 -11.53 -4.57 -0.77
C PRO A 114 -12.90 -3.88 -1.00
N GLY A 115 -12.88 -2.71 -1.66
CA GLY A 115 -14.09 -1.96 -1.95
C GLY A 115 -14.57 -0.99 -0.86
N SER A 116 -13.88 -0.88 0.26
CA SER A 116 -14.20 0.03 1.37
C SER A 116 -13.94 1.53 1.09
N GLY A 117 -13.39 1.90 -0.06
CA GLY A 117 -12.97 3.27 -0.36
C GLY A 117 -11.56 3.64 0.15
N LYS A 118 -10.83 2.71 0.78
CA LYS A 118 -9.51 2.94 1.40
C LYS A 118 -8.52 3.65 0.48
N SER A 119 -8.25 3.13 -0.73
CA SER A 119 -7.24 3.72 -1.63
C SER A 119 -7.63 5.10 -2.15
N THR A 120 -8.94 5.38 -2.32
CA THR A 120 -9.44 6.72 -2.69
C THR A 120 -9.22 7.70 -1.54
N LEU A 121 -9.56 7.29 -0.30
CA LEU A 121 -9.27 8.04 0.92
C LEU A 121 -7.76 8.31 1.04
N THR A 122 -6.94 7.27 0.88
CA THR A 122 -5.47 7.38 0.99
C THR A 122 -4.90 8.36 -0.04
N ALA A 123 -5.35 8.30 -1.30
CA ALA A 123 -4.92 9.21 -2.36
C ALA A 123 -5.31 10.66 -2.05
N TYR A 124 -6.57 10.88 -1.66
CA TYR A 124 -7.07 12.20 -1.30
C TYR A 124 -6.25 12.83 -0.17
N MET A 125 -6.07 12.11 0.93
CA MET A 125 -5.33 12.59 2.10
C MET A 125 -3.86 12.87 1.77
N ALA A 126 -3.19 11.97 1.03
CA ALA A 126 -1.79 12.13 0.65
C ALA A 126 -1.58 13.37 -0.23
N LEU A 127 -2.51 13.63 -1.16
CA LEU A 127 -2.47 14.80 -2.04
C LEU A 127 -2.94 16.09 -1.34
N SER A 128 -3.71 15.99 -0.25
CA SER A 128 -4.10 17.10 0.63
C SER A 128 -3.06 17.43 1.70
N GLY A 129 -1.85 16.84 1.63
CA GLY A 129 -0.72 17.24 2.47
C GLY A 129 -0.33 16.27 3.59
N TRP A 130 -1.08 15.17 3.80
CA TRP A 130 -0.66 14.10 4.71
C TRP A 130 0.56 13.35 4.16
N SER A 131 1.36 12.80 5.03
CA SER A 131 2.47 11.94 4.64
C SER A 131 1.97 10.52 4.41
N LEU A 132 2.10 10.04 3.16
CA LEU A 132 1.78 8.66 2.82
C LEU A 132 2.95 7.75 3.22
N TYR A 133 2.70 6.86 4.18
CA TYR A 133 3.66 5.80 4.52
C TYR A 133 3.42 4.54 3.68
N SER A 134 2.18 4.17 3.46
CA SER A 134 1.81 3.06 2.57
C SER A 134 0.31 3.09 2.23
N ASP A 135 -0.10 2.52 1.09
CA ASP A 135 -1.52 2.26 0.78
C ASP A 135 -1.95 0.83 1.11
N GLU A 136 -1.05 -0.15 1.02
CA GLU A 136 -1.43 -1.57 1.10
C GLU A 136 -0.82 -2.34 2.28
N MET A 137 0.30 -1.86 2.86
CA MET A 137 1.02 -2.63 3.86
C MET A 137 1.57 -1.75 4.98
N ALA A 138 0.98 -1.85 6.17
CA ALA A 138 1.56 -1.30 7.38
C ALA A 138 2.63 -2.26 7.91
N ILE A 139 3.86 -1.74 8.07
CA ILE A 139 5.03 -2.51 8.54
C ILE A 139 5.35 -2.06 9.95
N ILE A 140 5.12 -2.92 10.93
CA ILE A 140 5.15 -2.57 12.34
C ILE A 140 6.25 -3.35 13.06
N ASP A 141 7.13 -2.64 13.73
CA ASP A 141 8.20 -3.23 14.54
C ASP A 141 7.64 -3.97 15.76
N LEU A 142 8.10 -5.20 15.99
CA LEU A 142 7.56 -6.09 17.02
C LEU A 142 7.88 -5.61 18.46
N LYS A 143 8.94 -4.82 18.65
CA LYS A 143 9.37 -4.34 19.98
C LYS A 143 8.76 -2.99 20.31
N SER A 144 9.00 -2.01 19.45
CA SER A 144 8.53 -0.64 19.65
C SER A 144 7.03 -0.48 19.39
N GLY A 145 6.48 -1.21 18.40
CA GLY A 145 5.13 -1.02 17.89
C GLY A 145 5.00 0.18 16.97
N LEU A 146 6.11 0.78 16.55
CA LEU A 146 6.13 1.88 15.59
C LEU A 146 5.89 1.35 14.18
N VAL A 147 5.17 2.11 13.37
CA VAL A 147 4.97 1.81 11.95
C VAL A 147 6.03 2.50 11.12
N SER A 148 6.65 1.77 10.22
CA SER A 148 7.69 2.25 9.31
C SER A 148 7.10 2.66 7.96
N PRO A 149 7.66 3.70 7.31
CA PRO A 149 7.27 4.07 5.95
C PRO A 149 7.68 3.00 4.93
N LEU A 150 6.85 2.86 3.88
CA LEU A 150 7.11 2.02 2.72
C LEU A 150 6.79 2.80 1.45
N TYR A 151 7.82 3.10 0.63
CA TYR A 151 7.67 3.91 -0.58
C TYR A 151 6.99 3.12 -1.69
N ARG A 152 5.67 3.29 -1.79
CA ARG A 152 4.84 2.60 -2.77
C ARG A 152 3.78 3.54 -3.35
N PRO A 153 3.40 3.37 -4.63
CA PRO A 153 2.29 4.13 -5.20
C PRO A 153 0.95 3.70 -4.59
N VAL A 154 -0.04 4.58 -4.68
CA VAL A 154 -1.43 4.23 -4.35
C VAL A 154 -2.06 3.52 -5.52
N CYS A 155 -2.65 2.35 -5.27
CA CYS A 155 -3.34 1.53 -6.27
C CYS A 155 -4.82 1.93 -6.37
N LEU A 156 -5.17 2.74 -7.38
CA LEU A 156 -6.54 3.16 -7.65
C LEU A 156 -7.24 2.25 -8.67
N LYS A 157 -8.56 2.13 -8.57
CA LYS A 157 -9.37 1.22 -9.39
C LYS A 157 -10.65 1.89 -9.88
N ASN A 158 -11.02 1.58 -11.13
CA ASN A 158 -12.28 2.01 -11.74
C ASN A 158 -12.50 3.53 -11.61
N ASP A 159 -13.68 3.96 -11.21
CA ASP A 159 -14.08 5.37 -11.11
C ASP A 159 -13.18 6.21 -10.19
N SER A 160 -12.49 5.57 -9.22
CA SER A 160 -11.58 6.29 -8.33
C SER A 160 -10.38 6.91 -9.07
N ILE A 161 -10.00 6.35 -10.22
CA ILE A 161 -8.90 6.88 -11.05
C ILE A 161 -9.28 8.25 -11.60
N ASP A 162 -10.44 8.34 -12.24
CA ASP A 162 -10.90 9.60 -12.85
C ASP A 162 -11.29 10.63 -11.79
N LEU A 163 -11.82 10.17 -10.66
CA LEU A 163 -12.19 11.01 -9.53
C LEU A 163 -10.95 11.71 -8.94
N VAL A 164 -9.87 10.97 -8.67
CA VAL A 164 -8.63 11.56 -8.12
C VAL A 164 -7.95 12.44 -9.16
N LYS A 165 -7.91 12.08 -10.44
CA LYS A 165 -7.39 12.94 -11.51
C LYS A 165 -8.14 14.25 -11.62
N LYS A 166 -9.46 14.23 -11.43
CA LYS A 166 -10.31 15.44 -11.45
C LYS A 166 -10.02 16.35 -10.26
N TRP A 167 -9.81 15.79 -9.07
CA TRP A 167 -9.48 16.59 -7.88
C TRP A 167 -8.06 17.15 -7.90
N PHE A 168 -7.12 16.38 -8.46
CA PHE A 168 -5.68 16.68 -8.44
C PHE A 168 -5.08 16.48 -9.86
N PRO A 169 -5.35 17.43 -10.79
CA PRO A 169 -4.97 17.25 -12.21
C PRO A 169 -3.46 17.18 -12.46
N ASP A 170 -2.64 17.74 -11.56
CA ASP A 170 -1.17 17.73 -11.68
C ASP A 170 -0.52 16.45 -11.13
N SER A 171 -1.32 15.48 -10.68
CA SER A 171 -0.82 14.24 -10.09
C SER A 171 -0.21 13.31 -11.13
N VAL A 172 0.86 12.62 -10.73
CA VAL A 172 1.58 11.68 -11.59
C VAL A 172 0.97 10.29 -11.47
N PHE A 173 0.46 9.79 -12.59
CA PHE A 173 -0.13 8.46 -12.71
C PHE A 173 0.64 7.60 -13.71
N THR A 174 0.62 6.29 -13.50
CA THR A 174 0.89 5.34 -14.57
C THR A 174 -0.23 5.38 -15.61
N SER A 175 -0.02 4.73 -16.77
CA SER A 175 -1.13 4.40 -17.68
C SER A 175 -2.19 3.56 -16.96
N THR A 176 -3.45 3.68 -17.38
CA THR A 176 -4.54 2.84 -16.87
C THR A 176 -4.53 1.48 -17.57
N TRP A 177 -4.40 0.40 -16.80
CA TRP A 177 -4.54 -0.97 -17.30
C TRP A 177 -5.98 -1.42 -17.15
N LYS A 178 -6.57 -1.76 -18.29
CA LYS A 178 -7.98 -2.19 -18.39
C LYS A 178 -8.14 -3.69 -18.17
N ASP A 179 -9.34 -4.07 -17.79
CA ASP A 179 -9.79 -5.46 -17.71
C ASP A 179 -8.89 -6.37 -16.84
N THR A 180 -8.32 -5.83 -15.76
CA THR A 180 -7.66 -6.68 -14.78
C THR A 180 -8.71 -7.44 -13.97
N HIS A 181 -8.32 -8.50 -13.26
CA HIS A 181 -9.25 -9.19 -12.34
C HIS A 181 -9.77 -8.29 -11.20
N LYS A 182 -9.20 -7.08 -11.04
CA LYS A 182 -9.63 -6.05 -10.10
C LYS A 182 -10.35 -4.87 -10.78
N GLY A 183 -10.70 -5.00 -12.06
CA GLY A 183 -11.20 -3.92 -12.92
C GLY A 183 -10.08 -3.08 -13.53
N ASP A 184 -10.36 -1.85 -13.91
CA ASP A 184 -9.36 -0.90 -14.39
C ASP A 184 -8.47 -0.46 -13.24
N VAL A 185 -7.15 -0.42 -13.45
CA VAL A 185 -6.15 -0.12 -12.42
C VAL A 185 -5.17 0.93 -12.91
N ALA A 186 -4.87 1.92 -12.07
CA ALA A 186 -3.77 2.86 -12.24
C ALA A 186 -3.06 3.09 -10.91
N HIS A 187 -1.77 3.43 -10.98
CA HIS A 187 -0.99 3.71 -9.78
C HIS A 187 -0.62 5.19 -9.73
N LEU A 188 -0.87 5.80 -8.58
CA LEU A 188 -0.60 7.20 -8.29
C LEU A 188 0.71 7.32 -7.51
N LYS A 189 1.65 8.14 -8.00
CA LYS A 189 2.83 8.57 -7.24
C LYS A 189 2.42 9.70 -6.30
N ALA A 190 2.16 9.39 -5.03
CA ALA A 190 1.66 10.35 -4.06
C ALA A 190 2.76 11.10 -3.28
N SER A 191 4.03 10.68 -3.40
CA SER A 191 5.18 11.33 -2.75
C SER A 191 6.41 11.24 -3.64
N SER A 192 7.37 12.17 -3.47
CA SER A 192 8.72 12.05 -4.02
C SER A 192 9.61 11.25 -3.08
N TRP A 193 10.66 10.62 -3.61
CA TRP A 193 11.65 9.93 -2.80
C TRP A 193 12.34 10.85 -1.79
N SER A 194 12.69 12.08 -2.20
CA SER A 194 13.34 13.06 -1.33
C SER A 194 12.47 13.44 -0.12
N ARG A 195 11.14 13.51 -0.27
CA ARG A 195 10.22 13.73 0.85
C ARG A 195 10.10 12.46 1.70
N TYR A 196 9.99 11.30 1.05
CA TYR A 196 9.86 10.02 1.72
C TYR A 196 11.07 9.71 2.63
N THR A 197 12.31 10.02 2.21
CA THR A 197 13.53 9.77 3.00
C THR A 197 13.62 10.58 4.30
N GLN A 198 12.73 11.55 4.49
CA GLN A 198 12.62 12.33 5.73
C GLN A 198 11.67 11.66 6.74
N TYR A 199 10.90 10.65 6.31
CA TYR A 199 9.97 9.96 7.19
C TYR A 199 10.70 9.02 8.14
N THR A 200 10.25 8.98 9.39
CA THR A 200 10.79 8.12 10.44
C THR A 200 9.72 7.17 10.99
N PRO A 201 10.08 6.02 11.56
CA PRO A 201 9.11 5.17 12.22
C PRO A 201 8.30 5.95 13.28
N THR A 202 6.96 5.81 13.23
CA THR A 202 6.03 6.70 13.91
C THR A 202 5.02 5.91 14.75
N GLU A 203 4.54 6.50 15.87
CA GLU A 203 3.54 5.89 16.75
C GLU A 203 2.17 5.85 16.10
N ILE A 204 1.48 4.71 16.22
CA ILE A 204 0.10 4.53 15.76
C ILE A 204 -0.83 5.07 16.83
N VAL A 205 -1.47 6.22 16.54
CA VAL A 205 -2.41 6.87 17.46
C VAL A 205 -3.86 6.46 17.22
N ALA A 206 -4.19 5.96 16.01
CA ALA A 206 -5.53 5.45 15.72
C ALA A 206 -5.51 4.27 14.75
N VAL A 207 -6.49 3.39 14.91
CA VAL A 207 -6.85 2.32 13.97
C VAL A 207 -8.28 2.57 13.53
N ILE A 208 -8.46 2.86 12.23
CA ILE A 208 -9.75 3.27 11.69
C ILE A 208 -10.13 2.34 10.54
N PHE A 209 -11.31 1.73 10.62
CA PHE A 209 -11.87 0.85 9.60
C PHE A 209 -12.82 1.65 8.71
N PRO A 210 -12.39 2.08 7.52
CA PRO A 210 -13.19 2.94 6.65
C PRO A 210 -14.19 2.12 5.83
N LYS A 211 -15.40 2.68 5.64
CA LYS A 211 -16.45 2.15 4.78
C LYS A 211 -17.11 3.29 4.01
N TYR A 212 -16.82 3.36 2.72
CA TYR A 212 -17.48 4.33 1.83
C TYR A 212 -18.92 3.92 1.57
N ILE A 213 -19.84 4.86 1.75
CA ILE A 213 -21.25 4.73 1.45
C ILE A 213 -21.70 5.98 0.69
N LEU A 214 -22.17 5.80 -0.53
CA LEU A 214 -22.60 6.91 -1.39
C LEU A 214 -23.67 7.76 -0.69
N ASN A 215 -23.48 9.07 -0.66
CA ASN A 215 -24.38 10.06 -0.05
C ASN A 215 -24.64 9.87 1.46
N SER A 216 -23.76 9.17 2.17
CA SER A 216 -23.83 9.08 3.64
C SER A 216 -23.17 10.31 4.27
N ASP A 217 -23.76 10.78 5.37
CA ASP A 217 -23.03 11.62 6.32
C ASP A 217 -21.89 10.82 6.97
N LEU A 218 -20.95 11.51 7.61
CA LEU A 218 -19.90 10.85 8.39
C LEU A 218 -20.50 10.28 9.69
N ASN A 219 -20.46 8.97 9.81
CA ASN A 219 -20.84 8.26 11.02
C ASN A 219 -19.60 7.62 11.65
N ILE A 220 -19.38 7.85 12.93
CA ILE A 220 -18.20 7.40 13.67
C ILE A 220 -18.66 6.44 14.78
N TYR A 221 -18.17 5.21 14.73
CA TYR A 221 -18.49 4.16 15.70
C TYR A 221 -17.22 3.78 16.48
N SER A 222 -17.24 4.00 17.79
CA SER A 222 -16.16 3.52 18.66
C SER A 222 -16.17 2.00 18.75
N LEU A 223 -15.01 1.38 18.55
CA LEU A 223 -14.87 -0.06 18.69
C LEU A 223 -14.30 -0.43 20.05
N ASN A 224 -14.76 -1.56 20.59
CA ASN A 224 -14.09 -2.13 21.75
C ASN A 224 -12.79 -2.85 21.33
N GLN A 225 -11.91 -3.10 22.32
CA GLN A 225 -10.61 -3.70 22.07
C GLN A 225 -10.68 -5.09 21.42
N LEU A 226 -11.70 -5.88 21.73
CA LEU A 226 -11.86 -7.24 21.18
C LEU A 226 -12.21 -7.19 19.68
N GLN A 227 -13.17 -6.33 19.31
CA GLN A 227 -13.56 -6.14 17.91
C GLN A 227 -12.38 -5.65 17.07
N ALA A 228 -11.66 -4.64 17.56
CA ALA A 228 -10.50 -4.10 16.87
C ALA A 228 -9.36 -5.13 16.77
N PHE A 229 -9.13 -5.93 17.84
CA PHE A 229 -8.14 -7.02 17.83
C PHE A 229 -8.47 -8.05 16.77
N GLU A 230 -9.68 -8.53 16.75
CA GLU A 230 -10.13 -9.55 15.78
C GLU A 230 -9.98 -9.05 14.34
N THR A 231 -10.41 -7.82 14.07
CA THR A 231 -10.34 -7.26 12.73
C THR A 231 -8.89 -6.97 12.31
N LEU A 232 -8.07 -6.41 13.19
CA LEU A 232 -6.68 -6.10 12.89
C LEU A 232 -5.85 -7.38 12.66
N SER A 233 -6.04 -8.40 13.50
CA SER A 233 -5.33 -9.68 13.36
C SER A 233 -5.72 -10.43 12.09
N LYS A 234 -6.98 -10.38 11.67
CA LYS A 234 -7.45 -10.97 10.41
C LYS A 234 -6.86 -10.27 9.17
N ASN A 235 -6.55 -8.98 9.28
CA ASN A 235 -5.91 -8.21 8.21
C ASN A 235 -4.37 -8.35 8.21
N ALA A 236 -3.76 -9.05 9.17
CA ALA A 236 -2.32 -9.23 9.20
C ALA A 236 -1.88 -10.46 8.40
N PHE A 237 -0.92 -10.25 7.48
CA PHE A 237 -0.43 -11.30 6.57
C PHE A 237 0.32 -12.42 7.30
N ASN A 238 1.06 -12.08 8.35
CA ASN A 238 1.97 -12.99 9.03
C ASN A 238 1.65 -13.20 10.53
N TYR A 239 0.46 -12.78 10.98
CA TYR A 239 0.06 -12.88 12.39
C TYR A 239 0.20 -14.30 12.95
N GLY A 240 -0.29 -15.30 12.21
CA GLY A 240 -0.20 -16.71 12.62
C GLY A 240 1.23 -17.23 12.73
N VAL A 241 2.12 -16.76 11.84
CA VAL A 241 3.55 -17.12 11.85
C VAL A 241 4.27 -16.49 13.04
N LEU A 242 3.95 -15.25 13.38
CA LEU A 242 4.54 -14.54 14.52
C LEU A 242 4.06 -15.06 15.88
N GLY A 243 2.91 -15.70 15.94
CA GLY A 243 2.37 -16.32 17.15
C GLY A 243 2.29 -15.31 18.32
N ARG A 244 2.96 -15.62 19.45
CA ARG A 244 2.96 -14.76 20.64
C ARG A 244 3.48 -13.34 20.39
N LEU A 245 4.46 -13.17 19.50
CA LEU A 245 5.00 -11.84 19.17
C LEU A 245 3.95 -11.00 18.44
N GLY A 246 3.26 -11.59 17.46
CA GLY A 246 2.14 -10.95 16.77
C GLY A 246 1.02 -10.54 17.74
N PHE A 247 0.63 -11.43 18.64
CA PHE A 247 -0.36 -11.12 19.68
C PHE A 247 0.05 -9.91 20.52
N ASN A 248 1.30 -9.90 21.01
CA ASN A 248 1.78 -8.85 21.89
C ASN A 248 1.78 -7.47 21.22
N VAL A 249 2.22 -7.39 19.96
CA VAL A 249 2.27 -6.10 19.26
C VAL A 249 0.88 -5.61 18.87
N VAL A 250 -0.02 -6.48 18.41
CA VAL A 250 -1.42 -6.10 18.14
C VAL A 250 -2.09 -5.60 19.41
N ASN A 251 -1.94 -6.32 20.54
CA ASN A 251 -2.48 -5.90 21.82
C ASN A 251 -1.90 -4.56 22.32
N LYS A 252 -0.60 -4.31 22.07
CA LYS A 252 0.05 -3.04 22.38
C LYS A 252 -0.58 -1.88 21.61
N ILE A 253 -0.80 -2.04 20.30
CA ILE A 253 -1.42 -1.03 19.44
C ILE A 253 -2.84 -0.73 19.93
N ILE A 254 -3.67 -1.76 20.10
CA ILE A 254 -5.09 -1.62 20.49
C ILE A 254 -5.27 -0.96 21.85
N LYS A 255 -4.33 -1.16 22.79
CA LYS A 255 -4.41 -0.51 24.11
C LYS A 255 -4.07 0.98 24.08
N ARG A 256 -3.39 1.46 23.06
CA ARG A 256 -2.89 2.85 22.97
C ARG A 256 -3.63 3.68 21.94
N ALA A 257 -4.02 3.07 20.83
CA ALA A 257 -4.66 3.75 19.72
C ALA A 257 -6.16 3.99 19.99
N ALA A 258 -6.69 5.07 19.45
CA ALA A 258 -8.12 5.26 19.29
C ALA A 258 -8.67 4.27 18.25
N LEU A 259 -9.83 3.69 18.47
CA LEU A 259 -10.35 2.58 17.70
C LEU A 259 -11.73 2.93 17.14
N PHE A 260 -11.83 3.05 15.82
CA PHE A 260 -13.07 3.46 15.17
C PHE A 260 -13.38 2.62 13.91
N GLU A 261 -14.67 2.48 13.64
CA GLU A 261 -15.20 2.24 12.30
C GLU A 261 -15.85 3.54 11.84
N ILE A 262 -15.64 3.91 10.59
CA ILE A 262 -16.27 5.10 10.00
C ILE A 262 -17.03 4.74 8.73
N GLU A 263 -18.27 5.24 8.61
CA GLU A 263 -19.01 5.28 7.36
C GLU A 263 -19.02 6.71 6.83
N PHE A 264 -18.70 6.90 5.55
CA PHE A 264 -18.55 8.23 4.98
C PHE A 264 -18.95 8.28 3.50
N GLY A 265 -19.47 9.42 3.07
CA GLY A 265 -19.74 9.74 1.67
C GLY A 265 -18.84 10.87 1.14
N ASP A 266 -18.35 11.76 2.01
CA ASP A 266 -17.44 12.85 1.66
C ASP A 266 -16.09 12.72 2.38
N LEU A 267 -15.02 12.84 1.61
CA LEU A 267 -13.65 12.74 2.14
C LEU A 267 -13.23 13.96 2.96
N ARG A 268 -13.86 15.12 2.73
CA ARG A 268 -13.58 16.35 3.49
C ARG A 268 -14.04 16.22 4.94
N ASP A 269 -15.16 15.56 5.17
CA ASP A 269 -15.65 15.31 6.53
C ASP A 269 -14.71 14.34 7.27
N VAL A 270 -14.18 13.34 6.56
CA VAL A 270 -13.16 12.43 7.14
C VAL A 270 -11.89 13.20 7.46
N GLU A 271 -11.41 14.06 6.57
CA GLU A 271 -10.21 14.87 6.80
C GLU A 271 -10.36 15.80 8.00
N ALA A 272 -11.52 16.46 8.13
CA ALA A 272 -11.83 17.30 9.29
C ALA A 272 -11.79 16.49 10.58
N PHE A 273 -12.51 15.37 10.66
CA PHE A 273 -12.50 14.49 11.81
C PHE A 273 -11.09 14.02 12.19
N LEU A 274 -10.30 13.57 11.22
CA LEU A 274 -8.94 13.09 11.49
C LEU A 274 -8.04 14.21 12.00
N SER A 275 -8.18 15.42 11.45
CA SER A 275 -7.30 16.56 11.78
C SER A 275 -7.68 17.26 13.10
N GLU A 276 -8.94 17.25 13.47
CA GLU A 276 -9.46 17.98 14.64
C GLU A 276 -9.61 17.09 15.87
N ASP A 277 -10.04 15.83 15.68
CA ASP A 277 -10.38 14.94 16.79
C ASP A 277 -9.32 13.87 17.07
N ILE A 278 -8.51 13.49 16.07
CA ILE A 278 -7.55 12.38 16.21
C ILE A 278 -6.12 12.89 16.32
N ILE A 279 -5.68 13.75 15.42
CA ILE A 279 -4.31 14.29 15.39
C ILE A 279 -4.21 15.49 16.33
N LYS A 280 -3.19 15.49 17.17
CA LYS A 280 -2.95 16.55 18.17
C LYS A 280 -1.78 17.44 17.78
#